data_d19e303cbce675d279b0e7a49178f976
#
_entry.id   d19e303cbce675d279b0e7a49178f976
#
_cell.length_a   1.000
_cell.length_b   1.000
_cell.length_c   1.000
_cell.angle_alpha   90.00
_cell.angle_beta   90.00
_cell.angle_gamma   90.00
#
_symmetry.space_group_name_H-M   'P 1'
#
loop_
_entity.id
_entity.type
_entity.pdbx_description
1 polymer ?
#
loop_
_entity_poly.entity_id
_entity_poly.type
_entity_poly.pdbx_seq_one_letter_code
_entity_poly.pdbx_strand_id
1 'polypeptide(L)'
;MSNVSKEAPITGAAGGRGILSHVGALLVLLAFALLAFAHLSNATESDVVPAAAPTDGKTVEVAISNFTFAPKDFTIAPGTTVKWVNHDDIPHLVAEKALAFKSQALDTNDSFSFTFTKPGDVEYFCVLHPHMIGKITVKAGGA
;
A
#
# COMPACT_ATOMS: atom_id res chain seq x y z
N MET A 1 -44.47 -45.63 -13.52
CA MET A 1 -45.73 -45.37 -12.80
C MET A 1 -45.74 -43.92 -12.48
N SER A 2 -46.31 -43.16 -13.36
CA SER A 2 -47.65 -42.55 -13.33
C SER A 2 -47.64 -41.34 -12.41
N ASN A 3 -47.60 -40.15 -13.02
CA ASN A 3 -48.74 -39.31 -13.39
C ASN A 3 -49.02 -38.31 -12.25
N VAL A 4 -49.35 -37.06 -12.37
CA VAL A 4 -50.29 -36.35 -13.23
C VAL A 4 -50.06 -34.84 -13.03
N SER A 5 -50.10 -34.12 -14.11
CA SER A 5 -50.29 -32.69 -14.26
C SER A 5 -51.55 -32.18 -13.57
N LYS A 6 -51.55 -30.92 -13.13
CA LYS A 6 -52.77 -30.12 -13.11
C LYS A 6 -52.50 -28.65 -13.33
N GLU A 7 -52.95 -28.18 -14.46
CA GLU A 7 -53.03 -26.79 -14.90
C GLU A 7 -54.23 -26.04 -14.29
N ALA A 8 -54.02 -24.70 -14.23
CA ALA A 8 -54.91 -23.58 -14.50
C ALA A 8 -55.93 -23.18 -13.38
N PRO A 9 -56.51 -21.94 -13.40
CA PRO A 9 -56.60 -21.00 -14.51
C PRO A 9 -56.28 -19.53 -14.19
N ILE A 10 -56.07 -18.78 -15.24
CA ILE A 10 -56.10 -17.36 -15.40
C ILE A 10 -57.49 -16.76 -15.15
N THR A 11 -57.54 -15.66 -14.41
CA THR A 11 -58.63 -14.68 -14.54
C THR A 11 -58.10 -13.28 -14.32
N GLY A 12 -58.26 -12.52 -15.30
CA GLY A 12 -58.08 -11.16 -15.53
C GLY A 12 -59.15 -10.25 -14.88
N ALA A 13 -58.78 -9.05 -14.67
CA ALA A 13 -59.69 -7.91 -14.65
C ALA A 13 -58.92 -6.63 -14.89
N ALA A 14 -59.41 -5.91 -15.82
CA ALA A 14 -59.04 -4.62 -16.36
C ALA A 14 -59.29 -3.47 -15.41
N GLY A 15 -58.65 -2.32 -15.68
CA GLY A 15 -59.25 -1.05 -15.53
C GLY A 15 -58.56 -0.07 -14.60
N GLY A 16 -58.04 1.00 -15.16
CA GLY A 16 -57.65 2.18 -14.40
C GLY A 16 -56.61 3.06 -15.12
N ARG A 17 -57.05 3.71 -16.20
CA ARG A 17 -56.27 4.81 -16.79
C ARG A 17 -56.32 5.99 -15.84
N GLY A 18 -55.23 6.22 -15.11
CA GLY A 18 -54.99 7.46 -14.35
C GLY A 18 -53.92 8.27 -15.08
N ILE A 19 -54.36 9.15 -16.00
CA ILE A 19 -53.53 10.19 -16.59
C ILE A 19 -53.50 11.32 -15.57
N LEU A 20 -52.65 11.26 -14.59
CA LEU A 20 -52.30 12.43 -13.76
C LEU A 20 -51.03 12.07 -12.99
N SER A 21 -49.96 12.62 -13.40
CA SER A 21 -48.74 12.88 -12.61
C SER A 21 -47.41 12.70 -13.34
N HIS A 22 -47.35 13.08 -14.61
CA HIS A 22 -46.02 13.15 -15.25
C HIS A 22 -45.29 14.48 -14.94
N VAL A 23 -45.97 15.48 -14.36
CA VAL A 23 -45.35 16.77 -14.01
C VAL A 23 -44.60 16.69 -12.67
N GLY A 24 -45.08 15.88 -11.72
CA GLY A 24 -44.43 15.71 -10.43
C GLY A 24 -43.15 14.88 -10.49
N ALA A 25 -43.10 13.88 -11.37
CA ALA A 25 -41.94 13.02 -11.52
C ALA A 25 -40.75 13.74 -12.15
N LEU A 26 -40.98 14.69 -13.04
CA LEU A 26 -39.92 15.45 -13.70
C LEU A 26 -39.19 16.42 -12.75
N LEU A 27 -39.93 17.04 -11.83
CA LEU A 27 -39.36 17.96 -10.85
C LEU A 27 -38.57 17.23 -9.76
N VAL A 28 -39.00 16.03 -9.38
CA VAL A 28 -38.25 15.21 -8.41
C VAL A 28 -36.95 14.71 -8.99
N LEU A 29 -36.92 14.30 -10.27
CA LEU A 29 -35.70 13.85 -10.93
C LEU A 29 -34.72 15.00 -11.15
N LEU A 30 -35.18 16.23 -11.40
CA LEU A 30 -34.30 17.39 -11.51
C LEU A 30 -33.67 17.77 -10.14
N ALA A 31 -34.43 17.62 -9.04
CA ALA A 31 -33.93 17.88 -7.70
C ALA A 31 -32.88 16.84 -7.28
N PHE A 32 -33.06 15.58 -7.66
CA PHE A 32 -32.05 14.53 -7.40
C PHE A 32 -30.77 14.71 -8.26
N ALA A 33 -30.90 15.20 -9.48
CA ALA A 33 -29.75 15.47 -10.35
C ALA A 33 -28.89 16.64 -9.82
N LEU A 34 -29.49 17.64 -9.19
CA LEU A 34 -28.76 18.77 -8.59
C LEU A 34 -28.09 18.38 -7.25
N LEU A 35 -28.67 17.45 -6.49
CA LEU A 35 -28.05 16.93 -5.25
C LEU A 35 -26.91 15.94 -5.52
N ALA A 36 -26.93 15.25 -6.64
CA ALA A 36 -25.86 14.31 -7.02
C ALA A 36 -24.58 15.01 -7.51
N PHE A 37 -24.67 16.27 -7.93
CA PHE A 37 -23.51 17.01 -8.42
C PHE A 37 -22.71 17.72 -7.31
N ALA A 38 -23.23 17.78 -6.08
CA ALA A 38 -22.56 18.40 -4.94
C ALA A 38 -21.61 17.46 -4.17
N HIS A 39 -21.53 16.16 -4.52
CA HIS A 39 -20.71 15.19 -3.82
C HIS A 39 -19.51 14.66 -4.61
N LEU A 40 -19.18 15.26 -5.75
CA LEU A 40 -18.05 14.83 -6.56
C LEU A 40 -16.83 15.75 -6.41
N SER A 41 -16.58 16.21 -5.19
CA SER A 41 -15.37 16.97 -4.86
C SER A 41 -14.75 16.50 -3.53
N ASN A 42 -14.76 15.18 -3.28
CA ASN A 42 -13.75 14.58 -2.42
C ASN A 42 -12.74 13.88 -3.34
N ALA A 43 -11.89 14.68 -3.95
CA ALA A 43 -10.57 14.20 -4.29
C ALA A 43 -9.97 13.73 -2.96
N THR A 44 -9.87 12.43 -2.79
CA THR A 44 -8.96 11.84 -1.84
C THR A 44 -7.59 12.37 -2.23
N GLU A 45 -7.19 13.45 -1.57
CA GLU A 45 -5.80 13.82 -1.45
C GLU A 45 -5.15 12.59 -0.85
N SER A 46 -4.56 11.77 -1.71
CA SER A 46 -3.61 10.77 -1.28
C SER A 46 -2.56 11.59 -0.56
N ASP A 47 -2.51 11.45 0.77
CA ASP A 47 -1.34 11.82 1.56
C ASP A 47 -0.15 11.02 0.97
N VAL A 48 0.40 11.57 -0.11
CA VAL A 48 1.77 11.34 -0.47
C VAL A 48 2.52 12.02 0.66
N VAL A 49 2.82 11.25 1.70
CA VAL A 49 3.85 11.64 2.67
C VAL A 49 5.05 11.99 1.80
N PRO A 50 5.45 13.26 1.71
CA PRO A 50 6.62 13.61 0.94
C PRO A 50 7.75 12.77 1.53
N ALA A 51 8.35 11.91 0.72
CA ALA A 51 9.61 11.27 1.06
C ALA A 51 10.50 12.43 1.54
N ALA A 52 10.82 12.43 2.84
CA ALA A 52 11.61 13.47 3.44
C ALA A 52 12.83 13.64 2.54
N ALA A 53 12.97 14.86 1.97
CA ALA A 53 14.14 15.21 1.19
C ALA A 53 15.36 14.85 2.04
N PRO A 54 16.44 14.32 1.47
CA PRO A 54 17.62 13.97 2.23
C PRO A 54 18.10 15.27 2.88
N THR A 55 17.78 15.45 4.15
CA THR A 55 18.53 16.35 4.99
C THR A 55 19.95 15.83 4.96
N ASP A 56 20.93 16.67 4.84
CA ASP A 56 22.41 16.49 4.76
C ASP A 56 22.96 15.44 5.76
N GLY A 57 22.32 14.30 5.79
CA GLY A 57 22.52 13.18 6.69
C GLY A 57 23.54 12.22 6.07
N LYS A 58 24.49 11.81 6.86
CA LYS A 58 25.46 10.78 6.54
C LYS A 58 24.74 9.56 5.90
N THR A 59 25.20 9.15 4.74
CA THR A 59 24.73 7.89 4.11
C THR A 59 25.71 6.78 4.44
N VAL A 60 25.18 5.64 4.87
CA VAL A 60 25.93 4.39 5.09
C VAL A 60 25.46 3.37 4.06
N GLU A 61 26.39 2.82 3.30
CA GLU A 61 26.10 1.77 2.34
C GLU A 61 26.25 0.39 2.96
N VAL A 62 25.29 -0.50 2.67
CA VAL A 62 25.31 -1.93 3.01
C VAL A 62 25.27 -2.70 1.70
N ALA A 63 26.36 -3.39 1.41
CA ALA A 63 26.43 -4.29 0.28
C ALA A 63 25.64 -5.58 0.57
N ILE A 64 24.88 -6.05 -0.39
CA ILE A 64 24.32 -7.39 -0.43
C ILE A 64 25.21 -8.18 -1.39
N SER A 65 25.96 -9.15 -0.88
CA SER A 65 26.87 -9.93 -1.68
C SER A 65 27.05 -11.32 -1.09
N ASN A 66 27.02 -12.32 -1.93
CA ASN A 66 27.17 -13.73 -1.54
C ASN A 66 26.20 -14.12 -0.41
N PHE A 67 24.92 -13.72 -0.56
CA PHE A 67 23.85 -13.96 0.41
C PHE A 67 24.13 -13.39 1.82
N THR A 68 24.83 -12.27 1.90
CA THR A 68 25.22 -11.65 3.16
C THR A 68 25.06 -10.13 3.07
N PHE A 69 24.74 -9.49 4.18
CA PHE A 69 24.82 -8.03 4.34
C PHE A 69 26.23 -7.64 4.84
N ALA A 70 26.82 -6.60 4.26
CA ALA A 70 28.11 -6.09 4.65
C ALA A 70 28.14 -4.54 4.70
N PRO A 71 28.29 -3.90 5.87
CA PRO A 71 28.38 -4.49 7.20
C PRO A 71 27.06 -5.13 7.65
N LYS A 72 27.13 -6.24 8.40
CA LYS A 72 25.96 -6.95 8.91
C LYS A 72 25.35 -6.22 10.12
N ASP A 73 26.22 -5.83 11.07
CA ASP A 73 25.82 -5.18 12.32
C ASP A 73 26.63 -3.89 12.48
N PHE A 74 25.95 -2.76 12.69
CA PHE A 74 26.60 -1.43 12.82
C PHE A 74 25.75 -0.42 13.57
N THR A 75 26.39 0.69 13.96
CA THR A 75 25.75 1.76 14.69
C THR A 75 25.72 3.05 13.85
N ILE A 76 24.61 3.76 13.91
CA ILE A 76 24.38 5.03 13.22
C ILE A 76 23.76 6.08 14.15
N ALA A 77 23.89 7.35 13.79
CA ALA A 77 23.16 8.43 14.43
C ALA A 77 21.74 8.57 13.86
N PRO A 78 20.76 9.08 14.64
CA PRO A 78 19.48 9.50 14.09
C PRO A 78 19.66 10.49 12.93
N GLY A 79 18.84 10.35 11.88
CA GLY A 79 18.96 11.13 10.64
C GLY A 79 19.86 10.49 9.58
N THR A 80 20.56 9.39 9.89
CA THR A 80 21.39 8.68 8.92
C THR A 80 20.51 7.91 7.93
N THR A 81 20.86 7.98 6.66
CA THR A 81 20.27 7.16 5.59
C THR A 81 21.12 5.90 5.39
N VAL A 82 20.51 4.74 5.39
CA VAL A 82 21.17 3.49 5.01
C VAL A 82 20.72 3.12 3.62
N LYS A 83 21.68 2.80 2.74
CA LYS A 83 21.45 2.37 1.35
C LYS A 83 21.94 0.94 1.18
N TRP A 84 21.05 0.02 0.90
CA TRP A 84 21.39 -1.36 0.52
C TRP A 84 21.58 -1.43 -1.00
N VAL A 85 22.65 -2.09 -1.45
CA VAL A 85 22.96 -2.30 -2.86
C VAL A 85 23.15 -3.78 -3.11
N ASN A 86 22.40 -4.35 -4.06
CA ASN A 86 22.52 -5.74 -4.42
C ASN A 86 23.67 -5.95 -5.43
N HIS A 87 24.68 -6.74 -5.07
CA HIS A 87 25.78 -7.14 -5.93
C HIS A 87 25.74 -8.62 -6.33
N ASP A 88 24.71 -9.37 -5.86
CA ASP A 88 24.48 -10.73 -6.32
C ASP A 88 23.77 -10.72 -7.68
N ASP A 89 23.82 -11.82 -8.39
CA ASP A 89 23.13 -12.03 -9.67
C ASP A 89 21.68 -12.55 -9.53
N ILE A 90 21.18 -12.57 -8.30
CA ILE A 90 19.82 -12.96 -7.94
C ILE A 90 19.12 -11.84 -7.14
N PRO A 91 17.79 -11.79 -7.16
CA PRO A 91 17.07 -10.76 -6.44
C PRO A 91 17.10 -10.94 -4.93
N HIS A 92 17.16 -9.83 -4.21
CA HIS A 92 17.01 -9.73 -2.76
C HIS A 92 15.90 -8.76 -2.40
N LEU A 93 15.29 -8.90 -1.21
CA LEU A 93 14.24 -8.02 -0.72
C LEU A 93 14.48 -7.74 0.77
N VAL A 94 14.85 -6.51 1.08
CA VAL A 94 15.20 -6.09 2.45
C VAL A 94 13.95 -5.64 3.19
N ALA A 95 13.73 -6.17 4.38
CA ALA A 95 12.63 -5.75 5.25
C ALA A 95 13.07 -5.68 6.72
N GLU A 96 12.47 -4.78 7.46
CA GLU A 96 12.58 -4.74 8.92
C GLU A 96 11.58 -5.72 9.55
N LYS A 97 11.94 -6.30 10.68
CA LYS A 97 11.18 -7.38 11.33
C LYS A 97 9.78 -6.98 11.76
N ALA A 98 9.55 -5.74 12.19
CA ALA A 98 8.23 -5.17 12.48
C ALA A 98 7.59 -4.46 11.27
N LEU A 99 8.22 -4.57 10.07
CA LEU A 99 7.77 -3.98 8.81
C LEU A 99 7.70 -2.45 8.79
N ALA A 100 8.52 -1.76 9.58
CA ALA A 100 8.66 -0.30 9.49
C ALA A 100 9.18 0.13 8.10
N PHE A 101 9.91 -0.75 7.41
CA PHE A 101 10.26 -0.61 6.00
C PHE A 101 10.34 -1.96 5.29
N LYS A 102 10.15 -1.91 3.97
CA LYS A 102 10.31 -3.04 3.07
C LYS A 102 10.67 -2.52 1.67
N SER A 103 11.73 -3.05 1.07
CA SER A 103 12.08 -2.71 -0.32
C SER A 103 11.15 -3.42 -1.31
N GLN A 104 11.23 -3.02 -2.59
CA GLN A 104 10.87 -3.90 -3.70
C GLN A 104 11.94 -5.00 -3.83
N ALA A 105 11.73 -5.96 -4.72
CA ALA A 105 12.80 -6.85 -5.12
C ALA A 105 13.93 -6.01 -5.75
N LEU A 106 15.15 -6.23 -5.29
CA LEU A 106 16.35 -5.57 -5.78
C LEU A 106 17.07 -6.56 -6.70
N ASP A 107 17.03 -6.30 -7.99
CA ASP A 107 17.84 -7.03 -8.98
C ASP A 107 19.32 -6.59 -8.87
N THR A 108 20.21 -7.22 -9.65
CA THR A 108 21.63 -6.89 -9.64
C THR A 108 21.87 -5.40 -9.88
N ASN A 109 22.64 -4.77 -9.00
CA ASN A 109 22.93 -3.33 -8.93
C ASN A 109 21.76 -2.41 -8.54
N ASP A 110 20.60 -2.96 -8.24
CA ASP A 110 19.52 -2.19 -7.65
C ASP A 110 19.84 -1.80 -6.20
N SER A 111 19.22 -0.73 -5.75
CA SER A 111 19.39 -0.24 -4.39
C SER A 111 18.09 0.21 -3.76
N PHE A 112 18.06 0.14 -2.42
CA PHE A 112 16.99 0.66 -1.58
C PHE A 112 17.59 1.51 -0.48
N SER A 113 16.92 2.60 -0.11
CA SER A 113 17.38 3.49 0.94
C SER A 113 16.29 3.76 1.96
N PHE A 114 16.68 3.86 3.24
CA PHE A 114 15.78 4.22 4.33
C PHE A 114 16.51 5.12 5.34
N THR A 115 15.84 6.19 5.81
CA THR A 115 16.39 7.14 6.79
C THR A 115 15.90 6.80 8.19
N PHE A 116 16.82 6.58 9.11
CA PHE A 116 16.55 6.21 10.49
C PHE A 116 16.51 7.45 11.39
N THR A 117 15.32 7.85 11.83
CA THR A 117 15.15 9.06 12.67
C THR A 117 14.94 8.75 14.15
N LYS A 118 14.52 7.53 14.49
CA LYS A 118 14.21 7.14 15.87
C LYS A 118 15.33 6.29 16.45
N PRO A 119 15.83 6.60 17.67
CA PRO A 119 16.76 5.72 18.38
C PRO A 119 16.15 4.34 18.65
N GLY A 120 16.99 3.32 18.64
CA GLY A 120 16.61 1.93 18.93
C GLY A 120 17.41 0.91 18.14
N ASP A 121 17.21 -0.35 18.45
CA ASP A 121 17.75 -1.49 17.70
C ASP A 121 16.76 -1.91 16.64
N VAL A 122 17.23 -2.08 15.42
CA VAL A 122 16.44 -2.45 14.23
C VAL A 122 17.03 -3.72 13.64
N GLU A 123 16.30 -4.81 13.74
CA GLU A 123 16.66 -6.05 13.06
C GLU A 123 16.02 -6.08 11.68
N TYR A 124 16.82 -6.39 10.65
CA TYR A 124 16.37 -6.49 9.28
C TYR A 124 16.84 -7.81 8.65
N PHE A 125 16.19 -8.24 7.59
CA PHE A 125 16.44 -9.51 6.95
C PHE A 125 16.09 -9.47 5.45
N CYS A 126 16.54 -10.47 4.70
CA CYS A 126 16.08 -10.70 3.34
C CYS A 126 14.84 -11.59 3.35
N VAL A 127 13.72 -11.09 2.79
CA VAL A 127 12.46 -11.85 2.74
C VAL A 127 12.57 -13.11 1.89
N LEU A 128 13.40 -13.09 0.83
CA LEU A 128 13.62 -14.23 -0.07
C LEU A 128 14.60 -15.25 0.51
N HIS A 129 15.48 -14.81 1.41
CA HIS A 129 16.54 -15.61 2.01
C HIS A 129 16.58 -15.37 3.53
N PRO A 130 15.68 -15.97 4.33
CA PRO A 130 15.45 -15.61 5.73
C PRO A 130 16.65 -15.79 6.68
N HIS A 131 17.68 -16.51 6.28
CA HIS A 131 18.94 -16.66 7.03
C HIS A 131 19.85 -15.42 6.93
N MET A 132 19.61 -14.54 5.95
CA MET A 132 20.29 -13.26 5.83
C MET A 132 19.67 -12.25 6.81
N ILE A 133 20.33 -12.03 7.92
CA ILE A 133 19.86 -11.15 9.00
C ILE A 133 20.94 -10.13 9.31
N GLY A 134 20.56 -8.89 9.57
CA GLY A 134 21.44 -7.82 10.03
C GLY A 134 20.80 -6.99 11.14
N LYS A 135 21.61 -6.16 11.81
CA LYS A 135 21.16 -5.28 12.90
C LYS A 135 21.76 -3.88 12.77
N ILE A 136 20.91 -2.91 12.90
CA ILE A 136 21.29 -1.50 12.98
C ILE A 136 20.95 -0.96 14.36
N THR A 137 21.95 -0.41 15.08
CA THR A 137 21.72 0.29 16.34
C THR A 137 21.71 1.80 16.05
N VAL A 138 20.57 2.44 16.25
CA VAL A 138 20.42 3.89 16.09
C VAL A 138 20.56 4.55 17.45
N LYS A 139 21.61 5.34 17.65
CA LYS A 139 21.84 6.07 18.92
C LYS A 139 22.54 7.42 18.71
N ALA A 140 22.17 8.41 19.52
CA ALA A 140 22.86 9.69 19.54
C ALA A 140 24.34 9.50 19.93
N GLY A 141 25.28 10.16 19.23
CA GLY A 141 26.70 10.08 19.51
C GLY A 141 27.42 8.85 18.91
N GLY A 142 26.79 8.09 18.02
CA GLY A 142 27.44 7.05 17.22
C GLY A 142 28.07 7.68 15.97
N ALA A 143 29.31 8.10 16.04
CA ALA A 143 30.17 8.40 14.90
C ALA A 143 31.44 7.60 15.07
#